data_b4d831a3791ccaa272cb1cafe927f46c
#
_entry.id   b4d831a3791ccaa272cb1cafe927f46c
#
_cell.length_a   1.000
_cell.length_b   1.000
_cell.length_c   1.000
_cell.angle_alpha   90.00
_cell.angle_beta   90.00
_cell.angle_gamma   90.00
#
_symmetry.space_group_name_H-M   'P 1'
#
loop_
_entity.id
_entity.type
_entity.pdbx_description
1 polymer ?
#
loop_
_entity_poly.entity_id
_entity_poly.type
_entity_poly.pdbx_seq_one_letter_code
_entity_poly.pdbx_strand_id
1 'polypeptide(L)'
;RNLCADVEFSPEDGYRSDPDFLCRVLEAVINEGATTLNIPDTVGYAVPELYGEFIRNLRERVPNSDKAVWSVHCHNDLGMAVANSLAGVKIGGARQIECTINGLGERAGNCSLEEVVMAIKTRKDYFGLDVNIDTQHIVAASRLVSQTTGFVVQPNKAVVGANAFAHASGIHQDGVLKARD
;
A
#
# COMPACT_ATOMS: atom_id res chain seq x y z
N ARG A 1 25.29 -3.30 -0.16
CA ARG A 1 25.60 -2.20 0.76
C ARG A 1 26.90 -1.46 0.43
N ASN A 2 27.90 -2.14 -0.08
CA ASN A 2 29.18 -1.49 -0.44
C ASN A 2 29.04 -0.43 -1.54
N LEU A 3 27.99 -0.50 -2.35
CA LEU A 3 27.73 0.42 -3.47
C LEU A 3 26.61 1.42 -3.17
N CYS A 4 25.73 1.12 -2.19
CA CYS A 4 24.58 1.95 -1.84
C CYS A 4 24.31 1.83 -0.33
N ALA A 5 24.02 2.95 0.33
CA ALA A 5 23.72 2.97 1.77
C ALA A 5 22.29 2.53 2.09
N ASP A 6 21.38 2.71 1.16
CA ASP A 6 19.97 2.34 1.30
C ASP A 6 19.66 1.15 0.38
N VAL A 7 19.36 0.00 1.00
CA VAL A 7 19.17 -1.28 0.30
C VAL A 7 17.87 -1.92 0.78
N GLU A 8 16.97 -2.11 -0.16
CA GLU A 8 15.75 -2.87 0.07
C GLU A 8 15.92 -4.33 -0.34
N PHE A 9 15.43 -5.24 0.49
CA PHE A 9 15.32 -6.66 0.19
C PHE A 9 13.85 -7.07 0.13
N SER A 10 13.46 -7.72 -0.96
CA SER A 10 12.11 -8.23 -1.19
C SER A 10 12.15 -9.73 -1.48
N PRO A 11 11.69 -10.61 -0.58
CA PRO A 11 11.56 -12.05 -0.83
C PRO A 11 10.38 -12.31 -1.74
N GLU A 12 10.63 -12.75 -2.97
CA GLU A 12 9.56 -13.13 -3.89
C GLU A 12 8.65 -14.18 -3.23
N ASP A 13 7.33 -13.99 -3.38
CA ASP A 13 6.29 -14.85 -2.81
C ASP A 13 6.38 -15.01 -1.27
N GLY A 14 6.80 -13.92 -0.62
CA GLY A 14 7.05 -13.94 0.82
C GLY A 14 5.85 -14.35 1.65
N TYR A 15 4.64 -13.91 1.29
CA TYR A 15 3.43 -14.24 2.04
C TYR A 15 3.10 -15.75 2.04
N ARG A 16 3.45 -16.50 0.97
CA ARG A 16 3.24 -17.96 0.90
C ARG A 16 4.46 -18.78 1.31
N SER A 17 5.57 -18.12 1.61
CA SER A 17 6.78 -18.81 2.07
C SER A 17 6.61 -19.34 3.49
N ASP A 18 7.38 -20.40 3.82
CA ASP A 18 7.45 -20.91 5.20
C ASP A 18 7.92 -19.79 6.16
N PRO A 19 7.15 -19.45 7.19
CA PRO A 19 7.49 -18.32 8.07
C PRO A 19 8.78 -18.51 8.86
N ASP A 20 9.13 -19.75 9.22
CA ASP A 20 10.37 -20.03 9.98
C ASP A 20 11.60 -19.84 9.09
N PHE A 21 11.50 -20.27 7.84
CA PHE A 21 12.54 -20.05 6.86
C PHE A 21 12.67 -18.55 6.55
N LEU A 22 11.53 -17.88 6.31
CA LEU A 22 11.50 -16.46 5.99
C LEU A 22 12.13 -15.61 7.12
N CYS A 23 11.83 -15.89 8.38
CA CYS A 23 12.46 -15.18 9.51
C CYS A 23 13.98 -15.29 9.48
N ARG A 24 14.53 -16.47 9.18
CA ARG A 24 15.99 -16.67 9.07
C ARG A 24 16.60 -15.88 7.92
N VAL A 25 15.91 -15.84 6.78
CA VAL A 25 16.34 -15.04 5.60
C VAL A 25 16.35 -13.56 5.96
N LEU A 26 15.26 -13.06 6.56
CA LEU A 26 15.14 -11.64 6.92
C LEU A 26 16.19 -11.21 7.96
N GLU A 27 16.45 -12.03 8.96
CA GLU A 27 17.55 -11.79 9.91
C GLU A 27 18.92 -11.71 9.22
N ALA A 28 19.18 -12.64 8.31
CA ALA A 28 20.45 -12.68 7.58
C ALA A 28 20.64 -11.45 6.69
N VAL A 29 19.64 -11.04 5.93
CA VAL A 29 19.76 -9.88 5.03
C VAL A 29 19.90 -8.56 5.79
N ILE A 30 19.27 -8.41 6.96
CA ILE A 30 19.51 -7.27 7.85
C ILE A 30 20.98 -7.25 8.31
N ASN A 31 21.53 -8.40 8.71
CA ASN A 31 22.94 -8.50 9.13
C ASN A 31 23.89 -8.13 7.97
N GLU A 32 23.53 -8.45 6.73
CA GLU A 32 24.29 -8.05 5.52
C GLU A 32 24.03 -6.59 5.13
N GLY A 33 23.13 -5.90 5.82
CA GLY A 33 22.94 -4.45 5.71
C GLY A 33 21.73 -4.01 4.91
N ALA A 34 20.71 -4.84 4.72
CA ALA A 34 19.41 -4.35 4.23
C ALA A 34 18.82 -3.35 5.23
N THR A 35 18.37 -2.22 4.71
CA THR A 35 17.76 -1.13 5.49
C THR A 35 16.23 -1.16 5.43
N THR A 36 15.69 -1.84 4.42
CA THR A 36 14.25 -2.02 4.22
C THR A 36 13.94 -3.48 3.88
N LEU A 37 12.92 -4.03 4.52
CA LEU A 37 12.37 -5.35 4.24
C LEU A 37 10.98 -5.21 3.66
N ASN A 38 10.83 -5.52 2.38
CA ASN A 38 9.57 -5.43 1.69
C ASN A 38 8.92 -6.81 1.55
N ILE A 39 7.78 -7.02 2.18
CA ILE A 39 7.11 -8.33 2.21
C ILE A 39 5.96 -8.35 1.20
N PRO A 40 6.08 -9.12 0.10
CA PRO A 40 5.07 -9.10 -0.94
C PRO A 40 3.95 -10.14 -0.74
N ASP A 41 2.72 -9.73 -1.05
CA ASP A 41 1.64 -10.61 -1.48
C ASP A 41 1.69 -10.74 -3.01
N THR A 42 2.60 -11.58 -3.48
CA THR A 42 2.98 -11.68 -4.90
C THR A 42 1.82 -12.16 -5.78
N VAL A 43 0.98 -13.06 -5.28
CA VAL A 43 -0.16 -13.59 -6.05
C VAL A 43 -1.46 -12.84 -5.79
N GLY A 44 -1.47 -11.86 -4.91
CA GLY A 44 -2.61 -10.99 -4.68
C GLY A 44 -3.83 -11.67 -4.05
N TYR A 45 -3.62 -12.70 -3.21
CA TYR A 45 -4.74 -13.45 -2.61
C TYR A 45 -4.83 -13.35 -1.09
N ALA A 46 -3.97 -12.56 -0.47
CA ALA A 46 -4.04 -12.29 0.95
C ALA A 46 -5.35 -11.58 1.33
N VAL A 47 -5.79 -11.77 2.55
CA VAL A 47 -6.88 -11.00 3.15
C VAL A 47 -6.36 -10.11 4.27
N PRO A 48 -6.97 -8.94 4.53
CA PRO A 48 -6.34 -7.88 5.33
C PRO A 48 -5.87 -8.30 6.72
N GLU A 49 -6.72 -8.95 7.49
CA GLU A 49 -6.41 -9.36 8.86
C GLU A 49 -5.24 -10.36 8.89
N LEU A 50 -5.30 -11.38 8.03
CA LEU A 50 -4.25 -12.40 7.99
C LEU A 50 -2.92 -11.84 7.51
N TYR A 51 -2.95 -10.94 6.52
CA TYR A 51 -1.73 -10.29 6.04
C TYR A 51 -1.11 -9.37 7.09
N GLY A 52 -1.93 -8.57 7.76
CA GLY A 52 -1.47 -7.71 8.86
C GLY A 52 -0.86 -8.52 10.00
N GLU A 53 -1.52 -9.61 10.41
CA GLU A 53 -1.01 -10.55 11.43
C GLU A 53 0.30 -11.22 11.00
N PHE A 54 0.42 -11.59 9.74
CA PHE A 54 1.64 -12.17 9.19
C PHE A 54 2.83 -11.21 9.29
N ILE A 55 2.64 -9.95 8.89
CA ILE A 55 3.69 -8.93 9.02
C ILE A 55 4.07 -8.71 10.48
N ARG A 56 3.08 -8.63 11.38
CA ARG A 56 3.34 -8.50 12.81
C ARG A 56 4.15 -9.67 13.35
N ASN A 57 3.76 -10.89 13.02
CA ASN A 57 4.44 -12.11 13.44
C ASN A 57 5.91 -12.15 12.98
N LEU A 58 6.18 -11.79 11.73
CA LEU A 58 7.56 -11.71 11.24
C LEU A 58 8.38 -10.68 12.02
N ARG A 59 7.81 -9.49 12.25
CA ARG A 59 8.49 -8.42 12.98
C ARG A 59 8.81 -8.79 14.43
N GLU A 60 7.94 -9.52 15.09
CA GLU A 60 8.13 -9.98 16.47
C GLU A 60 9.16 -11.12 16.56
N ARG A 61 9.30 -11.93 15.53
CA ARG A 61 10.17 -13.13 15.51
C ARG A 61 11.57 -12.88 14.98
N VAL A 62 11.78 -11.88 14.13
CA VAL A 62 13.08 -11.54 13.59
C VAL A 62 13.88 -10.75 14.64
N PRO A 63 14.99 -11.29 15.18
CA PRO A 63 15.65 -10.72 16.38
C PRO A 63 16.20 -9.30 16.19
N ASN A 64 16.60 -8.94 14.96
CA ASN A 64 17.17 -7.65 14.58
C ASN A 64 16.20 -6.78 13.77
N SER A 65 14.91 -7.05 13.90
CA SER A 65 13.80 -6.42 13.19
C SER A 65 13.78 -4.88 13.31
N ASP A 66 14.23 -4.36 14.43
CA ASP A 66 14.29 -2.92 14.74
C ASP A 66 15.32 -2.15 13.91
N LYS A 67 16.24 -2.85 13.24
CA LYS A 67 17.30 -2.24 12.41
C LYS A 67 16.87 -1.96 10.98
N ALA A 68 15.65 -2.35 10.58
CA ALA A 68 15.16 -2.15 9.23
C ALA A 68 13.76 -1.54 9.22
N VAL A 69 13.44 -0.80 8.17
CA VAL A 69 12.07 -0.38 7.86
C VAL A 69 11.31 -1.56 7.29
N TRP A 70 10.11 -1.80 7.79
CA TRP A 70 9.21 -2.81 7.24
C TRP A 70 8.30 -2.19 6.20
N SER A 71 8.30 -2.78 5.03
CA SER A 71 7.54 -2.40 3.84
C SER A 71 6.57 -3.50 3.45
N VAL A 72 5.49 -3.13 2.80
CA VAL A 72 4.50 -4.05 2.24
C VAL A 72 4.27 -3.77 0.76
N HIS A 73 4.07 -4.84 0.00
CA HIS A 73 3.79 -4.81 -1.44
C HIS A 73 2.64 -5.75 -1.75
N CYS A 74 1.51 -5.24 -2.22
CA CYS A 74 0.32 -6.05 -2.45
C CYS A 74 -0.16 -5.94 -3.88
N HIS A 75 -0.37 -7.10 -4.54
CA HIS A 75 -1.06 -7.21 -5.82
C HIS A 75 -2.58 -7.25 -5.62
N ASN A 76 -3.31 -6.92 -6.67
CA ASN A 76 -4.74 -6.62 -6.61
C ASN A 76 -5.65 -7.69 -7.23
N ASP A 77 -5.19 -8.94 -7.31
CA ASP A 77 -5.89 -10.02 -8.01
C ASP A 77 -7.30 -10.29 -7.43
N LEU A 78 -7.47 -10.15 -6.13
CA LEU A 78 -8.76 -10.24 -5.46
C LEU A 78 -9.39 -8.88 -5.11
N GLY A 79 -8.83 -7.76 -5.61
CA GLY A 79 -9.32 -6.42 -5.32
C GLY A 79 -9.02 -5.92 -3.90
N MET A 80 -8.03 -6.52 -3.20
CA MET A 80 -7.75 -6.21 -1.80
C MET A 80 -6.38 -5.57 -1.56
N ALA A 81 -5.64 -5.19 -2.60
CA ALA A 81 -4.29 -4.66 -2.44
C ALA A 81 -4.20 -3.46 -1.49
N VAL A 82 -5.12 -2.51 -1.62
CA VAL A 82 -5.19 -1.33 -0.72
C VAL A 82 -5.52 -1.75 0.71
N ALA A 83 -6.52 -2.60 0.89
CA ALA A 83 -6.93 -3.07 2.21
C ALA A 83 -5.81 -3.87 2.91
N ASN A 84 -5.12 -4.75 2.17
CA ASN A 84 -3.98 -5.52 2.67
C ASN A 84 -2.83 -4.61 3.06
N SER A 85 -2.48 -3.62 2.22
CA SER A 85 -1.42 -2.65 2.52
C SER A 85 -1.72 -1.83 3.76
N LEU A 86 -2.96 -1.35 3.91
CA LEU A 86 -3.40 -0.63 5.10
C LEU A 86 -3.40 -1.51 6.36
N ALA A 87 -3.76 -2.79 6.25
CA ALA A 87 -3.65 -3.75 7.35
C ALA A 87 -2.20 -4.04 7.72
N GLY A 88 -1.31 -4.18 6.73
CA GLY A 88 0.14 -4.32 6.94
C GLY A 88 0.72 -3.16 7.75
N VAL A 89 0.22 -1.95 7.53
CA VAL A 89 0.59 -0.77 8.32
C VAL A 89 -0.07 -0.75 9.70
N LYS A 90 -1.38 -0.94 9.76
CA LYS A 90 -2.15 -0.77 11.02
C LYS A 90 -1.95 -1.91 12.00
N ILE A 91 -2.00 -3.14 11.52
CA ILE A 91 -1.85 -4.36 12.33
C ILE A 91 -0.39 -4.79 12.35
N GLY A 92 0.23 -4.86 11.17
CA GLY A 92 1.59 -5.33 10.99
C GLY A 92 2.66 -4.35 11.46
N GLY A 93 2.35 -3.07 11.52
CA GLY A 93 3.28 -2.02 11.95
C GLY A 93 4.32 -1.64 10.90
N ALA A 94 4.10 -1.97 9.62
CA ALA A 94 4.91 -1.48 8.52
C ALA A 94 4.89 0.05 8.44
N ARG A 95 5.95 0.63 7.88
CA ARG A 95 6.10 2.10 7.73
C ARG A 95 6.36 2.53 6.29
N GLN A 96 6.47 1.58 5.39
CA GLN A 96 6.53 1.80 3.96
C GLN A 96 5.45 0.98 3.26
N ILE A 97 4.83 1.55 2.24
CA ILE A 97 3.92 0.86 1.32
C ILE A 97 4.43 1.08 -0.09
N GLU A 98 4.74 -0.01 -0.80
CA GLU A 98 4.92 0.06 -2.24
C GLU A 98 3.56 0.11 -2.92
N CYS A 99 3.40 1.11 -3.76
CA CYS A 99 2.15 1.36 -4.46
C CYS A 99 2.42 2.07 -5.79
N THR A 100 1.42 2.10 -6.65
CA THR A 100 1.53 2.73 -7.96
C THR A 100 0.39 3.71 -8.20
N ILE A 101 0.64 4.76 -8.97
CA ILE A 101 -0.43 5.68 -9.42
C ILE A 101 -1.42 4.88 -10.25
N ASN A 102 -2.71 5.05 -9.97
CA ASN A 102 -3.83 4.33 -10.58
C ASN A 102 -3.83 2.80 -10.31
N GLY A 103 -2.98 2.30 -9.44
CA GLY A 103 -2.85 0.88 -9.18
C GLY A 103 -2.26 0.09 -10.36
N LEU A 104 -1.53 0.73 -11.25
CA LEU A 104 -0.90 0.05 -12.39
C LEU A 104 0.09 -1.01 -11.91
N GLY A 105 0.13 -2.15 -12.59
CA GLY A 105 1.05 -3.24 -12.26
C GLY A 105 0.69 -4.53 -12.98
N GLU A 106 1.32 -5.61 -12.55
CA GLU A 106 1.09 -6.96 -13.06
C GLU A 106 -0.37 -7.39 -12.89
N ARG A 107 -0.91 -8.10 -13.86
CA ARG A 107 -2.26 -8.72 -13.87
C ARG A 107 -3.37 -7.73 -13.55
N ALA A 108 -3.94 -7.78 -12.33
CA ALA A 108 -5.00 -6.87 -11.87
C ALA A 108 -4.45 -5.57 -11.26
N GLY A 109 -3.13 -5.41 -11.24
CA GLY A 109 -2.44 -4.23 -10.74
C GLY A 109 -1.92 -4.37 -9.30
N ASN A 110 -1.44 -3.25 -8.79
CA ASN A 110 -0.85 -3.09 -7.47
C ASN A 110 -1.76 -2.27 -6.55
N CYS A 111 -1.33 -2.07 -5.33
CA CYS A 111 -1.92 -1.10 -4.43
C CYS A 111 -1.96 0.30 -5.07
N SER A 112 -3.10 0.96 -5.05
CA SER A 112 -3.27 2.32 -5.58
C SER A 112 -2.74 3.36 -4.61
N LEU A 113 -1.78 4.19 -5.04
CA LEU A 113 -1.20 5.27 -4.24
C LEU A 113 -2.27 6.25 -3.73
N GLU A 114 -3.12 6.73 -4.63
CA GLU A 114 -4.17 7.70 -4.31
C GLU A 114 -5.12 7.19 -3.23
N GLU A 115 -5.47 5.92 -3.28
CA GLU A 115 -6.42 5.31 -2.33
C GLU A 115 -5.78 5.15 -0.95
N VAL A 116 -4.54 4.66 -0.87
CA VAL A 116 -3.81 4.52 0.40
C VAL A 116 -3.57 5.88 1.04
N VAL A 117 -3.10 6.86 0.27
CA VAL A 117 -2.80 8.20 0.79
C VAL A 117 -4.05 8.86 1.32
N MET A 118 -5.14 8.81 0.57
CA MET A 118 -6.41 9.42 1.01
C MET A 118 -7.04 8.68 2.16
N ALA A 119 -6.93 7.36 2.24
CA ALA A 119 -7.40 6.58 3.40
C ALA A 119 -6.67 7.00 4.68
N ILE A 120 -5.34 7.09 4.66
CA ILE A 120 -4.55 7.48 5.83
C ILE A 120 -4.85 8.94 6.23
N LYS A 121 -4.88 9.86 5.27
CA LYS A 121 -5.16 11.28 5.56
C LYS A 121 -6.58 11.51 6.07
N THR A 122 -7.58 10.90 5.48
CA THR A 122 -8.99 11.05 5.87
C THR A 122 -9.29 10.38 7.21
N ARG A 123 -8.66 9.23 7.48
CA ARG A 123 -8.86 8.45 8.70
C ARG A 123 -7.63 8.50 9.60
N LYS A 124 -7.03 9.68 9.73
CA LYS A 124 -5.91 9.94 10.65
C LYS A 124 -6.26 9.58 12.09
N ASP A 125 -7.51 9.78 12.48
CA ASP A 125 -8.08 9.36 13.77
C ASP A 125 -7.88 7.86 14.03
N TYR A 126 -8.08 7.04 13.01
CA TYR A 126 -7.96 5.59 13.10
C TYR A 126 -6.51 5.11 12.95
N PHE A 127 -5.79 5.60 11.94
CA PHE A 127 -4.44 5.12 11.64
C PHE A 127 -3.40 5.64 12.64
N GLY A 128 -3.56 6.86 13.15
CA GLY A 128 -2.57 7.53 14.00
C GLY A 128 -1.26 7.85 13.24
N LEU A 129 -1.33 7.96 11.93
CA LEU A 129 -0.21 8.15 11.01
C LEU A 129 -0.47 9.33 10.07
N ASP A 130 0.58 9.80 9.44
CA ASP A 130 0.51 10.80 8.38
C ASP A 130 1.39 10.39 7.19
N VAL A 131 1.16 11.03 6.05
CA VAL A 131 1.96 10.87 4.84
C VAL A 131 2.32 12.24 4.27
N ASN A 132 3.55 12.40 3.78
CA ASN A 132 4.08 13.67 3.28
C ASN A 132 3.79 13.89 1.78
N ILE A 133 2.75 13.25 1.24
CA ILE A 133 2.36 13.42 -0.16
C ILE A 133 1.42 14.61 -0.27
N ASP A 134 1.72 15.51 -1.21
CA ASP A 134 0.83 16.61 -1.57
C ASP A 134 -0.35 16.07 -2.38
N THR A 135 -1.49 15.98 -1.71
CA THR A 135 -2.71 15.41 -2.29
C THR A 135 -3.33 16.27 -3.40
N GLN A 136 -2.98 17.56 -3.50
CA GLN A 136 -3.49 18.45 -4.55
C GLN A 136 -3.03 18.00 -5.94
N HIS A 137 -1.92 17.27 -6.04
CA HIS A 137 -1.37 16.78 -7.30
C HIS A 137 -1.86 15.39 -7.73
N ILE A 138 -2.58 14.67 -6.89
CA ILE A 138 -2.99 13.28 -7.14
C ILE A 138 -3.77 13.13 -8.45
N VAL A 139 -4.80 13.97 -8.67
CA VAL A 139 -5.63 13.88 -9.89
C VAL A 139 -4.83 14.24 -11.14
N ALA A 140 -3.95 15.24 -11.05
CA ALA A 140 -3.09 15.62 -12.17
C ALA A 140 -2.09 14.51 -12.52
N ALA A 141 -1.47 13.89 -11.51
CA ALA A 141 -0.57 12.75 -11.69
C ALA A 141 -1.30 11.54 -12.30
N SER A 142 -2.50 11.23 -11.80
CA SER A 142 -3.34 10.15 -12.36
C SER A 142 -3.65 10.35 -13.84
N ARG A 143 -4.02 11.57 -14.23
CA ARG A 143 -4.30 11.91 -15.63
C ARG A 143 -3.06 11.80 -16.51
N LEU A 144 -1.92 12.29 -16.03
CA LEU A 144 -0.65 12.22 -16.75
C LEU A 144 -0.26 10.76 -17.00
N VAL A 145 -0.33 9.91 -15.98
CA VAL A 145 -0.04 8.47 -16.10
C VAL A 145 -0.98 7.81 -17.11
N SER A 146 -2.30 8.06 -17.03
CA SER A 146 -3.26 7.54 -18.01
C SER A 146 -2.95 7.97 -19.44
N GLN A 147 -2.61 9.22 -19.67
CA GLN A 147 -2.29 9.74 -20.99
C GLN A 147 -0.98 9.14 -21.54
N THR A 148 0.00 8.97 -20.68
CA THR A 148 1.32 8.45 -21.08
C THR A 148 1.30 6.96 -21.38
N THR A 149 0.56 6.19 -20.57
CA THR A 149 0.52 4.73 -20.67
C THR A 149 -0.59 4.20 -21.57
N GLY A 150 -1.62 5.00 -21.84
CA GLY A 150 -2.84 4.58 -22.52
C GLY A 150 -3.82 3.78 -21.66
N PHE A 151 -3.48 3.51 -20.39
CA PHE A 151 -4.40 2.84 -19.46
C PHE A 151 -5.40 3.84 -18.89
N VAL A 152 -6.66 3.72 -19.32
CA VAL A 152 -7.73 4.64 -18.90
C VAL A 152 -8.22 4.27 -17.51
N VAL A 153 -8.32 5.28 -16.64
CA VAL A 153 -8.93 5.12 -15.32
C VAL A 153 -10.43 4.90 -15.45
N GLN A 154 -10.97 3.90 -14.74
CA GLN A 154 -12.40 3.66 -14.71
C GLN A 154 -13.14 4.89 -14.12
N PRO A 155 -14.31 5.28 -14.68
CA PRO A 155 -15.05 6.45 -14.20
C PRO A 155 -15.40 6.40 -12.70
N ASN A 156 -15.65 5.21 -12.18
CA ASN A 156 -16.02 4.96 -10.78
C ASN A 156 -14.83 4.63 -9.87
N LYS A 157 -13.57 4.76 -10.36
CA LYS A 157 -12.41 4.53 -9.50
C LYS A 157 -12.39 5.52 -8.34
N ALA A 158 -12.10 5.02 -7.17
CA ALA A 158 -11.99 5.84 -5.98
C ALA A 158 -10.95 6.98 -6.18
N VAL A 159 -11.22 8.13 -5.60
CA VAL A 159 -10.37 9.33 -5.56
C VAL A 159 -10.19 10.02 -6.91
N VAL A 160 -9.81 9.30 -7.98
CA VAL A 160 -9.38 9.89 -9.27
C VAL A 160 -10.34 9.65 -10.42
N GLY A 161 -11.34 8.80 -10.26
CA GLY A 161 -12.36 8.54 -11.28
C GLY A 161 -13.23 9.76 -11.57
N ALA A 162 -13.70 9.91 -12.79
CA ALA A 162 -14.52 11.06 -13.19
C ALA A 162 -15.81 11.19 -12.37
N ASN A 163 -16.35 10.08 -11.86
CA ASN A 163 -17.56 10.05 -11.03
C ASN A 163 -17.28 10.10 -9.52
N ALA A 164 -16.02 10.18 -9.10
CA ALA A 164 -15.66 10.07 -7.67
C ALA A 164 -16.37 11.12 -6.79
N PHE A 165 -16.71 12.28 -7.35
CA PHE A 165 -17.40 13.39 -6.66
C PHE A 165 -18.75 13.73 -7.30
N ALA A 166 -19.29 12.86 -8.16
CA ALA A 166 -20.59 13.08 -8.79
C ALA A 166 -21.76 12.56 -7.92
N HIS A 167 -22.79 13.37 -7.76
CA HIS A 167 -23.98 13.04 -6.99
C HIS A 167 -25.22 13.08 -7.87
N ALA A 168 -25.90 11.96 -8.06
CA ALA A 168 -27.17 11.87 -8.82
C ALA A 168 -28.41 11.89 -7.92
N SER A 169 -28.29 11.46 -6.67
CA SER A 169 -29.40 11.43 -5.71
C SER A 169 -29.66 12.82 -5.13
N GLY A 170 -30.93 13.25 -5.08
CA GLY A 170 -31.34 14.53 -4.48
C GLY A 170 -30.91 14.69 -3.01
N ILE A 171 -30.97 13.62 -2.23
CA ILE A 171 -30.48 13.61 -0.83
C ILE A 171 -28.96 13.88 -0.76
N HIS A 172 -28.18 13.29 -1.65
CA HIS A 172 -26.74 13.54 -1.68
C HIS A 172 -26.42 14.96 -2.13
N GLN A 173 -27.14 15.48 -3.13
CA GLN A 173 -26.99 16.86 -3.59
C GLN A 173 -27.32 17.87 -2.48
N ASP A 174 -28.41 17.65 -1.75
CA ASP A 174 -28.81 18.49 -0.62
C ASP A 174 -27.74 18.47 0.49
N GLY A 175 -27.19 17.28 0.79
CA GLY A 175 -26.11 17.14 1.77
C GLY A 175 -24.85 17.94 1.39
N VAL A 176 -24.42 17.86 0.13
CA VAL A 176 -23.25 18.61 -0.37
C VAL A 176 -23.50 20.11 -0.35
N LEU A 177 -24.74 20.56 -0.66
CA LEU A 177 -25.10 21.99 -0.63
C LEU A 177 -25.10 22.55 0.81
N LYS A 178 -25.42 21.73 1.80
CA LYS A 178 -25.45 22.11 3.23
C LYS A 178 -24.10 22.05 3.92
N ALA A 179 -23.21 21.20 3.49
CA ALA A 179 -21.88 21.00 4.06
C ALA A 179 -20.84 21.04 2.93
N ARG A 180 -20.44 22.26 2.55
CA ARG A 180 -19.44 22.49 1.48
C ARG A 180 -18.00 22.51 1.97
N ASP A 181 -17.78 22.42 3.28
CA ASP A 181 -16.48 22.49 3.94
C ASP A 181 -15.99 21.11 4.40
#